data_1a0694a52d9d53531d480d00c1631942
#
_entry.id   1a0694a52d9d53531d480d00c1631942
#
_cell.length_a   1.000
_cell.length_b   1.000
_cell.length_c   1.000
_cell.angle_alpha   90.00
_cell.angle_beta   90.00
_cell.angle_gamma   90.00
#
_symmetry.space_group_name_H-M   'P 1'
#
loop_
_entity.id
_entity.type
_entity.pdbx_description
1 polymer ?
#
loop_
_entity_poly.entity_id
_entity_poly.type
_entity_poly.pdbx_seq_one_letter_code
_entity_poly.pdbx_strand_id
1 'polypeptide(L)'
;QIGQEVHLSTQLNISNAEALKFYAQFADVVVLARELNLEQVAEIYRQIREENICGPSGEQIRIEMFCHGALCMAVSGKCYLSLHEMNHAANRGACMQVCRRSYTVRDKETDVELDIDNEYIISPKDLKTIHFMNKMMDAGVRVFKIEGRARGPEYVRTVVECYKEAIKAYLDDTFTDEKIAAWDERLKAVFNRGFWDGYYLGQRLGEWTRNYGSAATERKIYVGKGIKYFSNIGVSEFLVEAAEVSVGDKL
;
A
#
# COMPACT_ATOMS: atom_id res chain seq x y z
N GLN A 1 -11.11 -24.59 16.48
CA GLN A 1 -9.99 -23.68 16.05
C GLN A 1 -9.06 -24.47 15.15
N ILE A 2 -8.69 -23.92 14.00
CA ILE A 2 -7.81 -24.56 13.00
C ILE A 2 -6.33 -24.23 13.22
N GLY A 3 -5.97 -23.53 14.32
CA GLY A 3 -4.61 -23.12 14.64
C GLY A 3 -3.98 -22.12 13.67
N GLN A 4 -4.79 -21.44 12.86
CA GLN A 4 -4.32 -20.46 11.89
C GLN A 4 -4.32 -19.06 12.51
N GLU A 5 -3.23 -18.31 12.33
CA GLU A 5 -3.16 -16.90 12.68
C GLU A 5 -4.17 -16.09 11.85
N VAL A 6 -4.92 -15.22 12.49
CA VAL A 6 -5.95 -14.39 11.85
C VAL A 6 -5.52 -12.93 11.88
N HIS A 7 -5.58 -12.27 10.73
CA HIS A 7 -5.40 -10.83 10.58
C HIS A 7 -6.75 -10.16 10.28
N LEU A 8 -7.17 -9.22 11.10
CA LEU A 8 -8.40 -8.46 10.87
C LEU A 8 -8.12 -7.27 9.95
N SER A 9 -8.93 -7.18 8.89
CA SER A 9 -8.76 -6.20 7.83
C SER A 9 -9.07 -4.77 8.28
N THR A 10 -8.44 -3.79 7.62
CA THR A 10 -8.81 -2.36 7.69
C THR A 10 -10.29 -2.08 7.37
N GLN A 11 -11.03 -3.04 6.79
CA GLN A 11 -12.48 -2.93 6.56
C GLN A 11 -13.29 -2.80 7.87
N LEU A 12 -12.73 -3.23 8.99
CA LEU A 12 -13.36 -3.07 10.31
C LEU A 12 -13.17 -1.66 10.90
N ASN A 13 -12.36 -0.83 10.26
CA ASN A 13 -12.09 0.55 10.66
C ASN A 13 -11.68 0.70 12.14
N ILE A 14 -10.72 -0.14 12.58
CA ILE A 14 -10.19 -0.11 13.94
C ILE A 14 -9.34 1.15 14.09
N SER A 15 -9.83 2.14 14.85
CA SER A 15 -9.24 3.47 14.96
C SER A 15 -8.99 3.95 16.40
N ASN A 16 -9.23 3.09 17.39
CA ASN A 16 -8.98 3.37 18.80
C ASN A 16 -8.76 2.07 19.58
N ALA A 17 -8.28 2.20 20.80
CA ALA A 17 -7.96 1.07 21.66
C ALA A 17 -9.20 0.25 22.06
N GLU A 18 -10.35 0.88 22.27
CA GLU A 18 -11.56 0.17 22.67
C GLU A 18 -12.07 -0.77 21.57
N ALA A 19 -12.07 -0.28 20.30
CA ALA A 19 -12.36 -1.13 19.17
C ALA A 19 -11.33 -2.27 19.04
N LEU A 20 -10.04 -1.97 19.24
CA LEU A 20 -8.99 -2.97 19.21
C LEU A 20 -9.20 -4.05 20.29
N LYS A 21 -9.50 -3.67 21.54
CA LYS A 21 -9.80 -4.61 22.64
C LYS A 21 -10.96 -5.56 22.29
N PHE A 22 -12.02 -5.00 21.69
CA PHE A 22 -13.15 -5.85 21.25
C PHE A 22 -12.70 -6.87 20.22
N TYR A 23 -11.93 -6.45 19.23
CA TYR A 23 -11.49 -7.34 18.13
C TYR A 23 -10.33 -8.27 18.51
N ALA A 24 -9.56 -7.97 19.55
CA ALA A 24 -8.50 -8.83 20.07
C ALA A 24 -9.01 -10.21 20.51
N GLN A 25 -10.31 -10.35 20.78
CA GLN A 25 -10.93 -11.63 21.08
C GLN A 25 -10.93 -12.62 19.91
N PHE A 26 -10.73 -12.14 18.67
CA PHE A 26 -10.89 -12.92 17.44
C PHE A 26 -9.62 -13.06 16.62
N ALA A 27 -8.58 -12.26 16.90
CA ALA A 27 -7.37 -12.22 16.08
C ALA A 27 -6.14 -11.81 16.88
N ASP A 28 -4.98 -12.26 16.41
CA ASP A 28 -3.66 -11.90 16.97
C ASP A 28 -3.04 -10.69 16.28
N VAL A 29 -3.60 -10.29 15.14
CA VAL A 29 -3.13 -9.12 14.35
C VAL A 29 -4.33 -8.30 13.89
N VAL A 30 -4.25 -6.98 14.07
CA VAL A 30 -5.26 -6.05 13.60
C VAL A 30 -4.66 -5.00 12.67
N VAL A 31 -5.31 -4.77 11.52
CA VAL A 31 -4.97 -3.69 10.62
C VAL A 31 -5.69 -2.43 11.08
N LEU A 32 -4.94 -1.43 11.55
CA LEU A 32 -5.52 -0.15 11.94
C LEU A 32 -6.02 0.65 10.72
N ALA A 33 -6.98 1.53 10.98
CA ALA A 33 -7.48 2.48 9.98
C ALA A 33 -6.35 3.38 9.48
N ARG A 34 -6.35 3.69 8.18
CA ARG A 34 -5.28 4.47 7.51
C ARG A 34 -5.34 5.97 7.81
N GLU A 35 -6.41 6.40 8.42
CA GLU A 35 -6.66 7.79 8.80
C GLU A 35 -5.93 8.19 10.09
N LEU A 36 -5.38 7.22 10.83
CA LEU A 36 -4.61 7.48 12.06
C LEU A 36 -3.23 8.05 11.74
N ASN A 37 -2.78 9.00 12.56
CA ASN A 37 -1.39 9.42 12.60
C ASN A 37 -0.57 8.54 13.57
N LEU A 38 0.77 8.64 13.49
CA LEU A 38 1.64 7.79 14.30
C LEU A 38 1.57 8.07 15.80
N GLU A 39 1.18 9.29 16.22
CA GLU A 39 0.96 9.59 17.65
C GLU A 39 -0.24 8.81 18.19
N GLN A 40 -1.33 8.75 17.41
CA GLN A 40 -2.52 7.96 17.77
C GLN A 40 -2.20 6.46 17.79
N VAL A 41 -1.37 5.99 16.86
CA VAL A 41 -0.91 4.60 16.81
C VAL A 41 -0.06 4.28 18.04
N ALA A 42 0.87 5.15 18.41
CA ALA A 42 1.71 5.00 19.60
C ALA A 42 0.87 4.94 20.89
N GLU A 43 -0.18 5.75 20.97
CA GLU A 43 -1.11 5.72 22.10
C GLU A 43 -1.88 4.39 22.18
N ILE A 44 -2.37 3.87 21.06
CA ILE A 44 -3.00 2.54 21.00
C ILE A 44 -1.99 1.47 21.46
N TYR A 45 -0.75 1.54 20.98
CA TYR A 45 0.30 0.58 21.34
C TYR A 45 0.66 0.67 22.84
N ARG A 46 0.71 1.87 23.42
CA ARG A 46 0.90 2.06 24.86
C ARG A 46 -0.18 1.32 25.64
N GLN A 47 -1.45 1.47 25.26
CA GLN A 47 -2.57 0.81 25.94
C GLN A 47 -2.51 -0.72 25.77
N ILE A 48 -2.11 -1.24 24.60
CA ILE A 48 -1.89 -2.69 24.41
C ILE A 48 -0.91 -3.22 25.47
N ARG A 49 0.17 -2.48 25.73
CA ARG A 49 1.20 -2.90 26.68
C ARG A 49 0.76 -2.77 28.13
N GLU A 50 0.17 -1.65 28.50
CA GLU A 50 -0.23 -1.36 29.88
C GLU A 50 -1.36 -2.28 30.34
N GLU A 51 -2.31 -2.55 29.47
CA GLU A 51 -3.45 -3.39 29.78
C GLU A 51 -3.25 -4.87 29.39
N ASN A 52 -2.07 -5.20 28.85
CA ASN A 52 -1.71 -6.52 28.35
C ASN A 52 -2.79 -7.13 27.44
N ILE A 53 -3.20 -6.37 26.42
CA ILE A 53 -4.25 -6.80 25.49
C ILE A 53 -3.70 -7.92 24.59
N CYS A 54 -4.23 -9.14 24.76
CA CYS A 54 -3.77 -10.33 24.06
C CYS A 54 -4.81 -10.81 23.04
N GLY A 55 -4.32 -11.47 21.98
CA GLY A 55 -5.13 -12.21 21.03
C GLY A 55 -5.47 -13.64 21.50
N PRO A 56 -6.13 -14.44 20.64
CA PRO A 56 -6.49 -15.83 20.96
C PRO A 56 -5.30 -16.76 21.21
N SER A 57 -4.11 -16.42 20.73
CA SER A 57 -2.86 -17.16 21.01
C SER A 57 -2.35 -16.98 22.44
N GLY A 58 -2.84 -15.97 23.18
CA GLY A 58 -2.32 -15.55 24.46
C GLY A 58 -1.16 -14.56 24.38
N GLU A 59 -0.63 -14.28 23.19
CA GLU A 59 0.39 -13.26 22.93
C GLU A 59 -0.26 -11.89 22.80
N GLN A 60 0.51 -10.81 23.08
CA GLN A 60 0.04 -9.44 22.87
C GLN A 60 -0.35 -9.24 21.41
N ILE A 61 -1.50 -8.61 21.19
CA ILE A 61 -2.00 -8.31 19.85
C ILE A 61 -1.02 -7.39 19.10
N ARG A 62 -0.77 -7.69 17.82
CA ARG A 62 0.14 -6.95 16.98
C ARG A 62 -0.59 -5.97 16.08
N ILE A 63 -0.04 -4.77 15.97
CA ILE A 63 -0.52 -3.74 15.06
C ILE A 63 0.04 -3.99 13.66
N GLU A 64 -0.86 -4.09 12.68
CA GLU A 64 -0.54 -4.08 11.25
C GLU A 64 -0.96 -2.74 10.64
N MET A 65 -0.08 -2.14 9.81
CA MET A 65 -0.39 -0.93 9.05
C MET A 65 0.07 -1.05 7.60
N PHE A 66 -0.65 -0.39 6.70
CA PHE A 66 -0.17 -0.24 5.34
C PHE A 66 1.11 0.58 5.33
N CYS A 67 2.11 0.13 4.57
CA CYS A 67 3.38 0.83 4.41
C CYS A 67 3.65 1.28 2.98
N HIS A 68 3.04 0.63 1.97
CA HIS A 68 3.27 0.98 0.58
C HIS A 68 2.08 0.64 -0.32
N GLY A 69 1.89 1.45 -1.37
CA GLY A 69 1.01 1.18 -2.49
C GLY A 69 -0.28 1.99 -2.48
N ALA A 70 -1.26 1.54 -3.25
CA ALA A 70 -2.47 2.30 -3.50
C ALA A 70 -3.21 2.70 -2.23
N LEU A 71 -3.38 4.00 -2.00
CA LEU A 71 -4.19 4.53 -0.91
C LEU A 71 -5.64 4.70 -1.38
N CYS A 72 -6.59 4.39 -0.51
CA CYS A 72 -8.02 4.61 -0.76
C CYS A 72 -8.39 6.06 -0.43
N MET A 73 -9.22 6.69 -1.26
CA MET A 73 -9.74 8.02 -0.98
C MET A 73 -10.84 8.01 0.09
N ALA A 74 -11.52 6.88 0.26
CA ALA A 74 -12.60 6.74 1.21
C ALA A 74 -12.10 6.33 2.59
N VAL A 75 -12.84 6.71 3.62
CA VAL A 75 -12.65 6.21 4.98
C VAL A 75 -12.63 4.68 4.98
N SER A 76 -11.71 4.10 5.74
CA SER A 76 -11.48 2.66 5.80
C SER A 76 -12.78 1.88 6.01
N GLY A 77 -13.11 0.96 5.12
CA GLY A 77 -14.33 0.15 5.14
C GLY A 77 -15.63 0.84 4.73
N LYS A 78 -15.62 2.12 4.33
CA LYS A 78 -16.83 2.94 4.09
C LYS A 78 -16.99 3.43 2.65
N CYS A 79 -16.49 2.69 1.64
CA CYS A 79 -16.62 3.09 0.24
C CYS A 79 -17.84 2.45 -0.44
N TYR A 80 -18.72 3.29 -1.01
CA TYR A 80 -19.88 2.88 -1.78
C TYR A 80 -19.76 3.11 -3.29
N LEU A 81 -18.65 3.71 -3.78
CA LEU A 81 -18.51 4.08 -5.20
C LEU A 81 -18.67 2.87 -6.14
N SER A 82 -17.97 1.79 -5.90
CA SER A 82 -18.08 0.59 -6.74
C SER A 82 -19.45 -0.09 -6.62
N LEU A 83 -20.10 0.00 -5.47
CA LEU A 83 -21.43 -0.55 -5.29
C LEU A 83 -22.46 0.27 -6.07
N HIS A 84 -22.39 1.60 -5.99
CA HIS A 84 -23.29 2.50 -6.69
C HIS A 84 -23.15 2.40 -8.21
N GLU A 85 -21.92 2.51 -8.72
CA GLU A 85 -21.64 2.56 -10.16
C GLU A 85 -21.74 1.21 -10.87
N MET A 86 -21.40 0.12 -10.19
CA MET A 86 -21.14 -1.17 -10.84
C MET A 86 -21.78 -2.36 -10.10
N ASN A 87 -22.56 -2.12 -9.07
CA ASN A 87 -23.15 -3.15 -8.21
C ASN A 87 -22.09 -4.14 -7.61
N HIS A 88 -20.90 -3.61 -7.29
CA HIS A 88 -19.80 -4.38 -6.71
C HIS A 88 -19.37 -3.79 -5.36
N ALA A 89 -19.56 -4.54 -4.28
CA ALA A 89 -19.27 -4.07 -2.93
C ALA A 89 -17.77 -4.10 -2.61
N ALA A 90 -17.14 -2.94 -2.47
CA ALA A 90 -15.71 -2.81 -2.17
C ALA A 90 -15.32 -3.46 -0.84
N ASN A 91 -16.16 -3.34 0.19
CA ASN A 91 -15.96 -3.97 1.49
C ASN A 91 -16.06 -5.50 1.48
N ARG A 92 -16.56 -6.08 0.39
CA ARG A 92 -16.58 -7.54 0.13
C ARG A 92 -15.47 -7.96 -0.85
N GLY A 93 -14.45 -7.13 -1.06
CA GLY A 93 -13.33 -7.43 -1.95
C GLY A 93 -13.54 -7.08 -3.42
N ALA A 94 -14.70 -6.54 -3.82
CA ALA A 94 -15.05 -6.24 -5.21
C ALA A 94 -14.90 -4.75 -5.55
N CYS A 95 -13.78 -4.12 -5.15
CA CYS A 95 -13.47 -2.75 -5.50
C CYS A 95 -13.08 -2.62 -6.98
N MET A 96 -13.87 -1.90 -7.77
CA MET A 96 -13.65 -1.66 -9.20
C MET A 96 -12.80 -0.42 -9.48
N GLN A 97 -12.28 0.24 -8.45
CA GLN A 97 -11.40 1.40 -8.53
C GLN A 97 -11.95 2.55 -9.39
N VAL A 98 -13.25 2.79 -9.35
CA VAL A 98 -13.90 3.89 -10.10
C VAL A 98 -13.32 5.26 -9.73
N CYS A 99 -12.81 5.44 -8.51
CA CYS A 99 -12.10 6.64 -8.07
C CYS A 99 -10.80 6.95 -8.84
N ARG A 100 -10.31 6.03 -9.68
CA ARG A 100 -9.09 6.20 -10.48
C ARG A 100 -9.35 6.73 -11.90
N ARG A 101 -10.61 7.04 -12.22
CA ARG A 101 -11.00 7.66 -13.49
C ARG A 101 -10.86 9.18 -13.41
N SER A 102 -10.81 9.84 -14.57
CA SER A 102 -10.99 11.29 -14.67
C SER A 102 -12.47 11.65 -14.52
N TYR A 103 -12.75 12.81 -13.97
CA TYR A 103 -14.10 13.32 -13.74
C TYR A 103 -14.19 14.79 -14.12
N THR A 104 -15.34 15.18 -14.65
CA THR A 104 -15.76 16.58 -14.79
C THR A 104 -16.76 16.89 -13.68
N VAL A 105 -16.58 18.02 -12.99
CA VAL A 105 -17.51 18.50 -11.97
C VAL A 105 -18.25 19.70 -12.49
N ARG A 106 -19.60 19.64 -12.54
CA ARG A 106 -20.47 20.71 -13.02
C ARG A 106 -21.44 21.09 -11.92
N ASP A 107 -21.53 22.39 -11.67
CA ASP A 107 -22.57 22.96 -10.82
C ASP A 107 -23.91 22.95 -11.59
N LYS A 108 -24.91 22.32 -11.02
CA LYS A 108 -26.25 22.20 -11.69
C LYS A 108 -27.11 23.45 -11.60
N GLU A 109 -26.83 24.36 -10.68
CA GLU A 109 -27.60 25.58 -10.49
C GLU A 109 -27.09 26.71 -11.41
N THR A 110 -25.77 26.78 -11.57
CA THR A 110 -25.11 27.84 -12.34
C THR A 110 -24.64 27.40 -13.72
N ASP A 111 -24.66 26.10 -14.02
CA ASP A 111 -24.09 25.48 -15.21
C ASP A 111 -22.57 25.72 -15.38
N VAL A 112 -21.92 26.25 -14.37
CA VAL A 112 -20.46 26.46 -14.37
C VAL A 112 -19.76 25.12 -14.21
N GLU A 113 -18.93 24.75 -15.18
CA GLU A 113 -17.97 23.67 -15.00
C GLU A 113 -16.85 24.20 -14.12
N LEU A 114 -16.59 23.51 -12.99
CA LEU A 114 -15.41 23.79 -12.21
C LEU A 114 -14.21 23.29 -13.01
N ASP A 115 -13.44 24.24 -13.50
CA ASP A 115 -12.12 23.97 -14.09
C ASP A 115 -11.19 23.57 -12.95
N ILE A 116 -11.18 22.26 -12.68
CA ILE A 116 -10.32 21.69 -11.66
C ILE A 116 -9.02 21.32 -12.38
N ASP A 117 -7.92 21.96 -11.99
CA ASP A 117 -6.55 21.73 -12.54
C ASP A 117 -6.13 20.26 -12.56
N ASN A 118 -6.94 19.36 -12.02
CA ASN A 118 -6.68 17.94 -11.93
C ASN A 118 -7.95 17.11 -12.09
N GLU A 119 -8.13 16.49 -13.24
CA GLU A 119 -9.25 15.57 -13.53
C GLU A 119 -9.35 14.37 -12.59
N TYR A 120 -8.27 14.01 -11.90
CA TYR A 120 -8.19 12.87 -10.96
C TYR A 120 -8.50 13.27 -9.52
N ILE A 121 -9.52 14.09 -9.33
CA ILE A 121 -9.92 14.71 -8.06
C ILE A 121 -10.15 13.75 -6.89
N ILE A 122 -10.40 12.48 -7.14
CA ILE A 122 -10.62 11.44 -6.13
C ILE A 122 -9.62 10.28 -6.25
N SER A 123 -8.49 10.48 -6.95
CA SER A 123 -7.43 9.48 -7.12
C SER A 123 -6.19 9.86 -6.31
N PRO A 124 -6.05 9.40 -5.05
CA PRO A 124 -4.87 9.70 -4.24
C PRO A 124 -3.58 9.16 -4.87
N LYS A 125 -2.47 9.84 -4.61
CA LYS A 125 -1.13 9.29 -4.79
C LYS A 125 -0.97 8.00 -3.99
N ASP A 126 0.03 7.20 -4.34
CA ASP A 126 0.32 5.96 -3.62
C ASP A 126 1.06 6.26 -2.31
N LEU A 127 0.72 5.52 -1.25
CA LEU A 127 1.40 5.60 0.04
C LEU A 127 2.85 5.13 -0.10
N LYS A 128 3.78 5.86 0.51
CA LYS A 128 5.17 5.44 0.67
C LYS A 128 5.69 5.89 2.03
N THR A 129 6.08 4.94 2.88
CA THR A 129 6.49 5.22 4.26
C THR A 129 7.96 4.91 4.55
N ILE A 130 8.72 4.48 3.54
CA ILE A 130 10.07 3.94 3.74
C ILE A 130 11.01 4.93 4.45
N HIS A 131 10.87 6.22 4.18
CA HIS A 131 11.71 7.29 4.74
C HIS A 131 11.40 7.64 6.20
N PHE A 132 10.27 7.16 6.74
CA PHE A 132 9.94 7.26 8.17
C PHE A 132 9.53 5.91 8.78
N MET A 133 10.02 4.82 8.21
CA MET A 133 9.70 3.49 8.69
C MET A 133 10.14 3.25 10.13
N ASN A 134 11.26 3.84 10.54
CA ASN A 134 11.72 3.87 11.92
C ASN A 134 10.64 4.41 12.86
N LYS A 135 9.99 5.53 12.51
CA LYS A 135 8.91 6.13 13.31
C LYS A 135 7.70 5.20 13.43
N MET A 136 7.39 4.44 12.38
CA MET A 136 6.32 3.44 12.44
C MET A 136 6.66 2.31 13.43
N MET A 137 7.91 1.83 13.40
CA MET A 137 8.37 0.79 14.31
C MET A 137 8.39 1.28 15.77
N ASP A 138 8.83 2.53 15.99
CA ASP A 138 8.82 3.18 17.29
C ASP A 138 7.39 3.37 17.83
N ALA A 139 6.44 3.70 16.95
CA ALA A 139 5.01 3.81 17.30
C ALA A 139 4.33 2.46 17.60
N GLY A 140 5.05 1.33 17.48
CA GLY A 140 4.54 0.00 17.84
C GLY A 140 4.00 -0.82 16.68
N VAL A 141 4.16 -0.39 15.43
CA VAL A 141 3.82 -1.22 14.26
C VAL A 141 4.76 -2.42 14.19
N ARG A 142 4.19 -3.62 14.04
CA ARG A 142 4.96 -4.88 14.00
C ARG A 142 4.73 -5.68 12.71
N VAL A 143 3.64 -5.40 12.00
CA VAL A 143 3.32 -6.03 10.72
C VAL A 143 3.12 -4.95 9.66
N PHE A 144 3.81 -5.07 8.53
CA PHE A 144 3.84 -4.07 7.47
C PHE A 144 3.12 -4.60 6.24
N LYS A 145 2.03 -3.92 5.85
CA LYS A 145 1.19 -4.33 4.75
C LYS A 145 1.51 -3.58 3.47
N ILE A 146 1.81 -4.32 2.42
CA ILE A 146 2.02 -3.78 1.07
C ILE A 146 0.75 -4.00 0.25
N GLU A 147 0.24 -2.93 -0.38
CA GLU A 147 -0.86 -3.04 -1.34
C GLU A 147 -0.29 -3.35 -2.73
N GLY A 148 -0.45 -4.59 -3.14
CA GLY A 148 0.06 -5.10 -4.41
C GLY A 148 -1.03 -5.57 -5.39
N ARG A 149 -2.31 -5.31 -5.11
CA ARG A 149 -3.43 -5.74 -5.95
C ARG A 149 -3.31 -5.14 -7.35
N ALA A 150 -3.44 -5.98 -8.37
CA ALA A 150 -3.28 -5.62 -9.77
C ALA A 150 -1.90 -4.99 -10.10
N ARG A 151 -0.85 -5.46 -9.43
CA ARG A 151 0.55 -5.11 -9.70
C ARG A 151 1.31 -6.31 -10.25
N GLY A 152 2.32 -6.04 -11.09
CA GLY A 152 3.20 -7.08 -11.61
C GLY A 152 4.12 -7.68 -10.52
N PRO A 153 4.67 -8.88 -10.75
CA PRO A 153 5.56 -9.53 -9.78
C PRO A 153 6.80 -8.70 -9.44
N GLU A 154 7.33 -7.95 -10.39
CA GLU A 154 8.48 -7.07 -10.20
C GLU A 154 8.19 -5.94 -9.20
N TYR A 155 6.99 -5.36 -9.24
CA TYR A 155 6.58 -4.37 -8.25
C TYR A 155 6.59 -5.00 -6.85
N VAL A 156 5.92 -6.14 -6.69
CA VAL A 156 5.83 -6.82 -5.40
C VAL A 156 7.22 -7.16 -4.87
N ARG A 157 8.07 -7.73 -5.72
CA ARG A 157 9.45 -8.10 -5.37
C ARG A 157 10.24 -6.88 -4.92
N THR A 158 10.29 -5.83 -5.73
CA THR A 158 11.08 -4.62 -5.45
C THR A 158 10.62 -3.95 -4.14
N VAL A 159 9.30 -3.80 -3.96
CA VAL A 159 8.75 -3.20 -2.74
C VAL A 159 9.08 -4.04 -1.51
N VAL A 160 8.88 -5.36 -1.56
CA VAL A 160 9.19 -6.27 -0.45
C VAL A 160 10.68 -6.21 -0.10
N GLU A 161 11.57 -6.25 -1.09
CA GLU A 161 13.02 -6.17 -0.88
C GLU A 161 13.40 -4.85 -0.18
N CYS A 162 12.93 -3.69 -0.69
CA CYS A 162 13.22 -2.40 -0.08
C CYS A 162 12.74 -2.32 1.38
N TYR A 163 11.50 -2.72 1.66
CA TYR A 163 10.99 -2.66 3.03
C TYR A 163 11.65 -3.68 3.96
N LYS A 164 12.01 -4.86 3.47
CA LYS A 164 12.79 -5.84 4.25
C LYS A 164 14.17 -5.32 4.60
N GLU A 165 14.85 -4.68 3.64
CA GLU A 165 16.14 -4.02 3.87
C GLU A 165 16.02 -2.86 4.88
N ALA A 166 14.94 -2.06 4.79
CA ALA A 166 14.67 -0.95 5.70
C ALA A 166 14.42 -1.43 7.15
N ILE A 167 13.62 -2.49 7.32
CA ILE A 167 13.41 -3.13 8.63
C ILE A 167 14.75 -3.62 9.20
N LYS A 168 15.54 -4.32 8.38
CA LYS A 168 16.85 -4.81 8.82
C LYS A 168 17.77 -3.65 9.21
N ALA A 169 17.81 -2.59 8.41
CA ALA A 169 18.63 -1.41 8.69
C ALA A 169 18.23 -0.72 10.01
N TYR A 170 16.94 -0.66 10.32
CA TYR A 170 16.45 -0.16 11.61
C TYR A 170 16.91 -1.04 12.78
N LEU A 171 16.78 -2.36 12.64
CA LEU A 171 17.19 -3.32 13.70
C LEU A 171 18.70 -3.34 13.93
N ASP A 172 19.48 -3.05 12.90
CA ASP A 172 20.95 -3.02 12.93
C ASP A 172 21.52 -1.60 13.24
N ASP A 173 20.67 -0.63 13.58
CA ASP A 173 21.05 0.79 13.80
C ASP A 173 21.79 1.41 12.60
N THR A 174 21.43 1.02 11.38
CA THR A 174 22.07 1.48 10.13
C THR A 174 21.08 2.15 9.17
N PHE A 175 19.97 2.65 9.68
CA PHE A 175 18.93 3.34 8.89
C PHE A 175 19.38 4.78 8.62
N THR A 176 19.88 5.05 7.40
CA THR A 176 20.48 6.33 7.01
C THR A 176 19.81 6.95 5.79
N ASP A 177 20.02 8.27 5.59
CA ASP A 177 19.46 9.00 4.44
C ASP A 177 19.96 8.47 3.09
N GLU A 178 21.21 7.98 3.02
CA GLU A 178 21.77 7.40 1.80
C GLU A 178 21.05 6.10 1.42
N LYS A 179 20.73 5.25 2.41
CA LYS A 179 19.95 4.04 2.17
C LYS A 179 18.51 4.37 1.75
N ILE A 180 17.90 5.36 2.41
CA ILE A 180 16.56 5.84 2.06
C ILE A 180 16.55 6.31 0.60
N ALA A 181 17.53 7.12 0.17
CA ALA A 181 17.64 7.58 -1.20
C ALA A 181 17.79 6.42 -2.20
N ALA A 182 18.58 5.41 -1.87
CA ALA A 182 18.76 4.22 -2.72
C ALA A 182 17.46 3.40 -2.85
N TRP A 183 16.70 3.22 -1.77
CA TRP A 183 15.40 2.56 -1.82
C TRP A 183 14.37 3.39 -2.60
N ASP A 184 14.39 4.72 -2.45
CA ASP A 184 13.50 5.64 -3.17
C ASP A 184 13.67 5.53 -4.68
N GLU A 185 14.90 5.45 -5.19
CA GLU A 185 15.15 5.26 -6.62
C GLU A 185 14.61 3.91 -7.11
N ARG A 186 14.79 2.84 -6.35
CA ARG A 186 14.22 1.53 -6.69
C ARG A 186 12.68 1.53 -6.69
N LEU A 187 12.07 2.23 -5.72
CA LEU A 187 10.61 2.33 -5.63
C LEU A 187 10.02 3.22 -6.73
N LYS A 188 10.74 4.26 -7.19
CA LYS A 188 10.33 5.08 -8.34
C LYS A 188 10.37 4.31 -9.66
N ALA A 189 11.25 3.33 -9.78
CA ALA A 189 11.41 2.54 -11.00
C ALA A 189 10.21 1.63 -11.30
N VAL A 190 9.48 1.20 -10.26
CA VAL A 190 8.29 0.35 -10.41
C VAL A 190 7.01 1.17 -10.41
N PHE A 191 5.87 0.54 -10.76
CA PHE A 191 4.58 1.21 -10.86
C PHE A 191 4.25 2.05 -9.62
N ASN A 192 3.93 3.33 -9.81
CA ASN A 192 3.40 4.22 -8.78
C ASN A 192 2.55 5.33 -9.41
N ARG A 193 1.79 6.05 -8.59
CA ARG A 193 0.97 7.23 -8.99
C ARG A 193 1.50 8.53 -8.40
N GLY A 194 2.83 8.63 -8.23
CA GLY A 194 3.43 9.57 -7.32
C GLY A 194 3.26 9.10 -5.89
N PHE A 195 4.07 9.63 -4.98
CA PHE A 195 4.09 9.19 -3.59
C PHE A 195 3.68 10.30 -2.63
N TRP A 196 3.08 9.91 -1.50
CA TRP A 196 2.86 10.75 -0.34
C TRP A 196 2.83 9.90 0.96
N ASP A 197 2.84 10.56 2.09
CA ASP A 197 3.01 9.92 3.41
C ASP A 197 1.70 9.41 4.03
N GLY A 198 0.58 9.58 3.32
CA GLY A 198 -0.72 9.36 3.92
C GLY A 198 -0.99 10.37 5.02
N TYR A 199 -1.77 9.97 6.02
CA TYR A 199 -2.07 10.80 7.19
C TYR A 199 -1.10 10.55 8.36
N TYR A 200 -0.12 9.68 8.18
CA TYR A 200 0.71 9.14 9.27
C TYR A 200 1.57 10.18 9.98
N LEU A 201 2.02 11.21 9.27
CA LEU A 201 2.81 12.32 9.85
C LEU A 201 1.95 13.52 10.25
N GLY A 202 0.62 13.37 10.32
CA GLY A 202 -0.31 14.41 10.76
C GLY A 202 -0.83 15.34 9.67
N GLN A 203 -0.66 14.97 8.38
CA GLN A 203 -1.26 15.69 7.27
C GLN A 203 -2.79 15.70 7.38
N ARG A 204 -3.41 16.86 7.11
CA ARG A 204 -4.85 17.04 7.17
C ARG A 204 -5.55 16.88 5.82
N LEU A 205 -4.83 17.15 4.73
CA LEU A 205 -5.33 17.07 3.37
C LEU A 205 -4.63 15.96 2.60
N GLY A 206 -5.38 15.25 1.75
CA GLY A 206 -4.84 14.24 0.86
C GLY A 206 -4.05 14.85 -0.30
N GLU A 207 -3.17 14.06 -0.89
CA GLU A 207 -2.49 14.39 -2.13
C GLU A 207 -3.00 13.54 -3.29
N TRP A 208 -3.28 14.18 -4.42
CA TRP A 208 -3.91 13.55 -5.58
C TRP A 208 -2.92 13.36 -6.71
N THR A 209 -3.08 12.27 -7.47
CA THR A 209 -2.31 12.10 -8.71
C THR A 209 -2.77 13.08 -9.77
N ARG A 210 -1.85 13.53 -10.62
CA ARG A 210 -2.14 14.42 -11.77
C ARG A 210 -2.22 13.66 -13.09
N ASN A 211 -1.85 12.39 -13.12
CA ASN A 211 -1.74 11.60 -14.33
C ASN A 211 -2.53 10.30 -14.23
N TYR A 212 -3.03 9.84 -15.37
CA TYR A 212 -3.54 8.49 -15.52
C TYR A 212 -2.40 7.47 -15.57
N GLY A 213 -2.58 6.34 -14.89
CA GLY A 213 -1.64 5.23 -14.98
C GLY A 213 -0.43 5.37 -14.06
N SER A 214 0.75 5.04 -14.56
CA SER A 214 2.00 4.96 -13.80
C SER A 214 2.89 6.16 -14.01
N ALA A 215 3.47 6.66 -12.91
CA ALA A 215 4.55 7.65 -12.89
C ALA A 215 5.94 6.97 -12.73
N ALA A 216 6.05 5.66 -12.93
CA ALA A 216 7.31 4.93 -12.86
C ALA A 216 8.36 5.49 -13.83
N THR A 217 9.61 5.51 -13.41
CA THR A 217 10.74 5.94 -14.24
C THR A 217 11.16 4.91 -15.28
N GLU A 218 10.78 3.64 -15.07
CA GLU A 218 11.01 2.55 -16.00
C GLU A 218 9.67 1.97 -16.50
N ARG A 219 9.63 1.55 -17.75
CA ARG A 219 8.48 0.89 -18.35
C ARG A 219 8.90 -0.46 -18.92
N LYS A 220 8.25 -1.54 -18.48
CA LYS A 220 8.38 -2.85 -19.11
C LYS A 220 7.60 -2.91 -20.42
N ILE A 221 8.24 -3.40 -21.46
CA ILE A 221 7.63 -3.69 -22.74
C ILE A 221 7.49 -5.21 -22.84
N TYR A 222 6.29 -5.69 -23.13
CA TYR A 222 6.08 -7.11 -23.36
C TYR A 222 6.77 -7.50 -24.67
N VAL A 223 7.69 -8.43 -24.59
CA VAL A 223 8.44 -8.96 -25.74
C VAL A 223 7.89 -10.31 -26.14
N GLY A 224 7.63 -11.16 -25.14
CA GLY A 224 7.21 -12.53 -25.36
C GLY A 224 7.25 -13.33 -24.07
N LYS A 225 7.34 -14.65 -24.18
CA LYS A 225 7.34 -15.55 -23.02
C LYS A 225 8.49 -16.54 -23.05
N GLY A 226 9.00 -16.87 -21.87
CA GLY A 226 9.97 -17.94 -21.68
C GLY A 226 9.35 -19.29 -22.00
N ILE A 227 10.03 -20.08 -22.83
CA ILE A 227 9.60 -21.43 -23.21
C ILE A 227 10.36 -22.48 -22.40
N LYS A 228 11.69 -22.33 -22.29
CA LYS A 228 12.53 -23.32 -21.65
C LYS A 228 13.80 -22.69 -21.07
N TYR A 229 14.27 -23.28 -19.98
CA TYR A 229 15.59 -22.98 -19.41
C TYR A 229 16.46 -24.23 -19.42
N PHE A 230 17.62 -24.13 -20.03
CA PHE A 230 18.62 -25.19 -20.11
C PHE A 230 19.66 -24.98 -19.01
N SER A 231 19.40 -25.52 -17.82
CA SER A 231 20.19 -25.29 -16.61
C SER A 231 21.66 -25.68 -16.73
N ASN A 232 21.96 -26.73 -17.53
CA ASN A 232 23.34 -27.23 -17.70
C ASN A 232 24.26 -26.27 -18.46
N ILE A 233 23.69 -25.38 -19.27
CA ILE A 233 24.43 -24.43 -20.10
C ILE A 233 24.05 -22.97 -19.80
N GLY A 234 23.13 -22.73 -18.85
CA GLY A 234 22.68 -21.40 -18.46
C GLY A 234 21.95 -20.63 -19.55
N VAL A 235 21.28 -21.31 -20.50
CA VAL A 235 20.60 -20.68 -21.65
C VAL A 235 19.09 -20.75 -21.47
N SER A 236 18.41 -19.64 -21.78
CA SER A 236 16.94 -19.55 -21.83
C SER A 236 16.45 -19.40 -23.27
N GLU A 237 15.37 -20.09 -23.58
CA GLU A 237 14.65 -19.97 -24.85
C GLU A 237 13.40 -19.14 -24.65
N PHE A 238 13.20 -18.13 -25.50
CA PHE A 238 12.03 -17.23 -25.46
C PHE A 238 11.32 -17.23 -26.81
N LEU A 239 9.99 -17.25 -26.77
CA LEU A 239 9.16 -16.94 -27.93
C LEU A 239 8.94 -15.42 -27.97
N VAL A 240 9.47 -14.76 -28.98
CA VAL A 240 9.28 -13.33 -29.23
C VAL A 240 7.94 -13.12 -29.94
N GLU A 241 7.03 -12.35 -29.34
CA GLU A 241 5.64 -12.21 -29.84
C GLU A 241 5.29 -10.75 -30.21
N ALA A 242 5.82 -9.75 -29.51
CA ALA A 242 5.28 -8.40 -29.60
C ALA A 242 6.31 -7.28 -29.83
N ALA A 243 7.56 -7.44 -29.43
CA ALA A 243 8.61 -6.44 -29.62
C ALA A 243 9.94 -7.11 -29.96
N GLU A 244 10.77 -6.41 -30.71
CA GLU A 244 12.13 -6.89 -31.04
C GLU A 244 13.03 -6.85 -29.79
N VAL A 245 13.99 -7.76 -29.75
CA VAL A 245 15.02 -7.85 -28.72
C VAL A 245 16.39 -7.77 -29.39
N SER A 246 17.22 -6.92 -28.85
CA SER A 246 18.59 -6.73 -29.32
C SER A 246 19.62 -7.14 -28.26
N VAL A 247 20.83 -7.40 -28.70
CA VAL A 247 21.93 -7.68 -27.78
C VAL A 247 22.23 -6.40 -26.95
N GLY A 248 22.17 -6.55 -25.64
CA GLY A 248 22.31 -5.44 -24.69
C GLY A 248 21.02 -5.00 -24.01
N ASP A 249 19.86 -5.46 -24.49
CA ASP A 249 18.59 -5.23 -23.82
C ASP A 249 18.54 -5.96 -22.47
N LYS A 250 17.92 -5.32 -21.48
CA LYS A 250 17.69 -5.89 -20.16
C LYS A 250 16.34 -6.62 -20.16
N LEU A 251 16.36 -7.91 -20.00
CA LEU A 251 15.19 -8.78 -19.94
C LEU A 251 14.79 -9.11 -18.49
#